data_cd42bc4f095d3118be86ea04c29451db
#
_entry.id   cd42bc4f095d3118be86ea04c29451db
#
_cell.length_a   1.000
_cell.length_b   1.000
_cell.length_c   1.000
_cell.angle_alpha   90.00
_cell.angle_beta   90.00
_cell.angle_gamma   90.00
#
_symmetry.space_group_name_H-M   'P 1'
#
loop_
_entity.id
_entity.type
_entity.pdbx_description
1 polymer ?
#
loop_
_entity_poly.entity_id
_entity_poly.type
_entity_poly.pdbx_seq_one_letter_code
_entity_poly.pdbx_strand_id
1 'polypeptide(L)'
;MSAVMSRLFDDAPNYASTSFPTARPFQQAAHEALRQGFRDGHKNQLIMAPTGAGKTYLGHRIAHEALVKGRKVVFVCDRTTLINQTSKTADAYGLSAHGIVQANHWRRAVDMPYQIASAQTIAKRGYWPAADVVIIDEAHTQLKVWVDFAQNSKAACIGLSATPFSPGLGKIFTNLINATTMHDLTQSGVLVPMRVLSCKRVDMTGAATAGGEWTDAAAEERGMGIVGDVVKEWITHGENRKTIVFGATIKHCQELAKQFL
;
A
#
# COMPACT_ATOMS: atom_id res chain seq x y z
N MET A 1 5.22 45.62 -16.57
CA MET A 1 5.22 44.14 -16.84
C MET A 1 5.78 43.29 -15.66
N SER A 2 6.01 43.85 -14.50
CA SER A 2 6.72 43.15 -13.40
C SER A 2 5.83 42.63 -12.25
N ALA A 3 4.69 43.24 -11.97
CA ALA A 3 3.91 42.92 -10.76
C ALA A 3 2.85 41.79 -10.95
N VAL A 4 2.48 41.45 -12.18
CA VAL A 4 1.52 40.37 -12.47
C VAL A 4 2.23 39.02 -12.59
N MET A 5 3.50 39.00 -13.02
CA MET A 5 4.27 37.76 -13.10
C MET A 5 4.76 37.26 -11.72
N SER A 6 5.01 38.15 -10.75
CA SER A 6 5.43 37.71 -9.41
C SER A 6 4.31 36.98 -8.64
N ARG A 7 3.04 37.35 -8.86
CA ARG A 7 1.91 36.69 -8.17
C ARG A 7 1.57 35.29 -8.71
N LEU A 8 2.05 34.93 -9.91
CA LEU A 8 1.85 33.59 -10.47
C LEU A 8 2.83 32.54 -9.91
N PHE A 9 3.88 32.97 -9.20
CA PHE A 9 4.89 32.08 -8.61
C PHE A 9 4.92 32.08 -7.08
N ASP A 10 4.13 32.95 -6.41
CA ASP A 10 4.04 33.04 -4.95
C ASP A 10 3.14 31.96 -4.31
N ASP A 11 2.42 31.16 -5.12
CA ASP A 11 1.53 30.09 -4.64
C ASP A 11 2.15 28.70 -4.68
N ALA A 12 3.47 28.57 -4.63
CA ALA A 12 4.10 27.26 -4.47
C ALA A 12 3.67 26.61 -3.14
N PRO A 13 3.21 25.35 -3.15
CA PRO A 13 2.73 24.70 -1.93
C PRO A 13 3.78 24.74 -0.82
N ASN A 14 3.44 25.35 0.31
CA ASN A 14 4.33 25.41 1.47
C ASN A 14 4.11 24.19 2.38
N TYR A 15 4.82 23.11 2.10
CA TYR A 15 4.77 21.91 2.91
C TYR A 15 5.47 22.05 4.28
N ALA A 16 6.33 23.04 4.47
CA ALA A 16 7.05 23.25 5.73
C ALA A 16 6.13 23.71 6.87
N SER A 17 5.03 24.41 6.56
CA SER A 17 4.03 24.85 7.54
C SER A 17 3.02 23.75 7.92
N THR A 18 3.10 22.58 7.32
CA THR A 18 2.17 21.48 7.53
C THR A 18 2.41 20.80 8.87
N SER A 19 1.36 20.74 9.71
CA SER A 19 1.37 19.94 10.94
C SER A 19 1.15 18.46 10.59
N PHE A 20 2.24 17.73 10.43
CA PHE A 20 2.17 16.30 10.16
C PHE A 20 1.95 15.50 11.46
N PRO A 21 1.14 14.43 11.46
CA PRO A 21 0.88 13.65 12.67
C PRO A 21 2.16 13.08 13.29
N THR A 22 2.18 12.98 14.62
CA THR A 22 3.34 12.43 15.35
C THR A 22 3.57 10.97 15.01
N ALA A 23 4.82 10.62 14.74
CA ALA A 23 5.23 9.25 14.49
C ALA A 23 5.19 8.40 15.77
N ARG A 24 4.79 7.15 15.65
CA ARG A 24 5.03 6.15 16.68
C ARG A 24 6.54 5.83 16.76
N PRO A 25 7.07 5.38 17.92
CA PRO A 25 8.51 5.15 18.08
C PRO A 25 9.11 4.25 16.99
N PHE A 26 8.45 3.16 16.63
CA PHE A 26 8.93 2.25 15.59
C PHE A 26 8.89 2.88 14.18
N GLN A 27 7.93 3.78 13.91
CA GLN A 27 7.86 4.52 12.64
C GLN A 27 9.01 5.54 12.55
N GLN A 28 9.34 6.17 13.66
CA GLN A 28 10.48 7.08 13.73
C GLN A 28 11.81 6.32 13.53
N ALA A 29 11.96 5.16 14.16
CA ALA A 29 13.13 4.30 13.99
C ALA A 29 13.28 3.83 12.53
N ALA A 30 12.18 3.40 11.89
CA ALA A 30 12.20 3.02 10.48
C ALA A 30 12.60 4.19 9.55
N HIS A 31 12.15 5.39 9.88
CA HIS A 31 12.51 6.62 9.16
C HIS A 31 14.01 6.94 9.29
N GLU A 32 14.57 6.81 10.49
CA GLU A 32 16.00 7.04 10.71
C GLU A 32 16.85 5.97 10.02
N ALA A 33 16.42 4.70 10.07
CA ALA A 33 17.05 3.61 9.33
C ALA A 33 17.05 3.87 7.80
N LEU A 34 15.94 4.41 7.26
CA LEU A 34 15.85 4.81 5.85
C LEU A 34 16.87 5.90 5.51
N ARG A 35 16.99 6.93 6.36
CA ARG A 35 17.96 8.00 6.18
C ARG A 35 19.39 7.48 6.25
N GLN A 36 19.66 6.57 7.20
CA GLN A 36 20.97 5.93 7.30
C GLN A 36 21.28 5.13 6.05
N GLY A 37 20.34 4.33 5.54
CA GLY A 37 20.52 3.60 4.28
C GLY A 37 20.87 4.51 3.10
N PHE A 38 20.30 5.72 3.01
CA PHE A 38 20.73 6.69 1.99
C PHE A 38 22.16 7.20 2.19
N ARG A 39 22.59 7.43 3.45
CA ARG A 39 24.00 7.80 3.76
C ARG A 39 24.96 6.67 3.38
N ASP A 40 24.53 5.42 3.54
CA ASP A 40 25.29 4.22 3.20
C ASP A 40 25.29 3.90 1.68
N GLY A 41 24.61 4.75 0.88
CA GLY A 41 24.57 4.65 -0.59
C GLY A 41 23.44 3.79 -1.16
N HIS A 42 22.51 3.32 -0.34
CA HIS A 42 21.34 2.57 -0.80
C HIS A 42 20.30 3.49 -1.43
N LYS A 43 20.28 3.58 -2.76
CA LYS A 43 19.30 4.39 -3.50
C LYS A 43 17.87 3.81 -3.40
N ASN A 44 17.75 2.51 -3.56
CA ASN A 44 16.47 1.80 -3.53
C ASN A 44 16.37 0.98 -2.24
N GLN A 45 15.37 1.26 -1.42
CA GLN A 45 15.21 0.65 -0.10
C GLN A 45 13.78 0.15 0.09
N LEU A 46 13.62 -0.94 0.82
CA LEU A 46 12.33 -1.59 1.08
C LEU A 46 12.03 -1.53 2.59
N ILE A 47 10.86 -1.02 2.94
CA ILE A 47 10.39 -0.99 4.33
C ILE A 47 9.36 -2.10 4.49
N MET A 48 9.66 -3.06 5.35
CA MET A 48 8.73 -4.06 5.82
C MET A 48 7.94 -3.50 7.00
N ALA A 49 6.63 -3.39 6.83
CA ALA A 49 5.71 -2.94 7.86
C ALA A 49 4.43 -3.78 7.80
N PRO A 50 4.11 -4.57 8.82
CA PRO A 50 2.91 -5.40 8.86
C PRO A 50 1.62 -4.60 8.71
N THR A 51 0.52 -5.29 8.42
CA THR A 51 -0.81 -4.68 8.44
C THR A 51 -1.09 -4.08 9.82
N GLY A 52 -1.59 -2.84 9.87
CA GLY A 52 -1.78 -2.10 11.12
C GLY A 52 -0.57 -1.27 11.57
N ALA A 53 0.64 -1.51 11.05
CA ALA A 53 1.82 -0.69 11.36
C ALA A 53 1.76 0.74 10.80
N GLY A 54 0.83 1.03 9.87
CA GLY A 54 0.69 2.34 9.26
C GLY A 54 1.63 2.57 8.08
N LYS A 55 1.68 1.64 7.11
CA LYS A 55 2.45 1.80 5.85
C LYS A 55 2.14 3.12 5.15
N THR A 56 0.85 3.47 5.05
CA THR A 56 0.40 4.72 4.42
C THR A 56 0.94 5.95 5.15
N TYR A 57 0.98 5.92 6.49
CA TYR A 57 1.62 6.96 7.29
C TYR A 57 3.11 7.10 6.96
N LEU A 58 3.85 5.98 6.95
CA LEU A 58 5.28 5.97 6.62
C LEU A 58 5.52 6.57 5.22
N GLY A 59 4.75 6.16 4.23
CA GLY A 59 4.86 6.67 2.87
C GLY A 59 4.60 8.18 2.79
N HIS A 60 3.52 8.68 3.39
CA HIS A 60 3.25 10.12 3.39
C HIS A 60 4.26 10.91 4.22
N ARG A 61 4.81 10.34 5.30
CA ARG A 61 5.88 10.99 6.07
C ARG A 61 7.15 11.16 5.24
N ILE A 62 7.53 10.12 4.48
CA ILE A 62 8.65 10.18 3.54
C ILE A 62 8.38 11.25 2.46
N ALA A 63 7.16 11.27 1.90
CA ALA A 63 6.75 12.26 0.92
C ALA A 63 6.87 13.68 1.49
N HIS A 64 6.30 13.92 2.68
CA HIS A 64 6.36 15.22 3.35
C HIS A 64 7.80 15.72 3.51
N GLU A 65 8.70 14.89 4.03
CA GLU A 65 10.09 15.30 4.25
C GLU A 65 10.85 15.58 2.94
N ALA A 66 10.54 14.85 1.88
CA ALA A 66 11.10 15.11 0.55
C ALA A 66 10.56 16.43 -0.04
N LEU A 67 9.25 16.67 0.09
CA LEU A 67 8.58 17.90 -0.37
C LEU A 67 9.08 19.15 0.35
N VAL A 68 9.28 19.08 1.67
CA VAL A 68 9.89 20.17 2.46
C VAL A 68 11.28 20.54 1.95
N LYS A 69 12.00 19.56 1.39
CA LYS A 69 13.31 19.78 0.76
C LYS A 69 13.22 20.18 -0.73
N GLY A 70 12.04 20.55 -1.21
CA GLY A 70 11.81 20.94 -2.60
C GLY A 70 11.91 19.79 -3.61
N ARG A 71 11.83 18.52 -3.17
CA ARG A 71 11.90 17.35 -4.05
C ARG A 71 10.54 17.01 -4.61
N LYS A 72 10.51 16.50 -5.85
CA LYS A 72 9.31 15.97 -6.49
C LYS A 72 9.09 14.53 -6.07
N VAL A 73 7.86 14.20 -5.66
CA VAL A 73 7.51 12.89 -5.11
C VAL A 73 6.37 12.28 -5.90
N VAL A 74 6.51 11.00 -6.24
CA VAL A 74 5.42 10.18 -6.81
C VAL A 74 5.13 9.03 -5.84
N PHE A 75 3.87 8.96 -5.38
CA PHE A 75 3.35 7.84 -4.60
C PHE A 75 2.59 6.91 -5.54
N VAL A 76 3.09 5.70 -5.73
CA VAL A 76 2.49 4.73 -6.66
C VAL A 76 1.63 3.74 -5.89
N CYS A 77 0.35 3.68 -6.25
CA CYS A 77 -0.60 2.69 -5.76
C CYS A 77 -0.75 1.55 -6.78
N ASP A 78 -0.76 0.34 -6.28
CA ASP A 78 -1.00 -0.87 -7.08
C ASP A 78 -2.43 -0.89 -7.63
N ARG A 79 -3.43 -0.58 -6.80
CA ARG A 79 -4.85 -0.65 -7.17
C ARG A 79 -5.48 0.72 -7.34
N THR A 80 -6.26 0.89 -8.40
CA THR A 80 -6.97 2.15 -8.68
C THR A 80 -7.94 2.55 -7.57
N THR A 81 -8.52 1.58 -6.86
CA THR A 81 -9.42 1.81 -5.72
C THR A 81 -8.72 2.47 -4.53
N LEU A 82 -7.40 2.29 -4.39
CA LEU A 82 -6.62 2.86 -3.29
C LEU A 82 -6.24 4.33 -3.53
N ILE A 83 -6.32 4.83 -4.76
CA ILE A 83 -5.95 6.22 -5.10
C ILE A 83 -6.73 7.23 -4.26
N ASN A 84 -8.05 7.10 -4.22
CA ASN A 84 -8.90 8.02 -3.46
C ASN A 84 -8.64 7.95 -1.95
N GLN A 85 -8.38 6.74 -1.43
CA GLN A 85 -8.05 6.56 -0.02
C GLN A 85 -6.69 7.20 0.32
N THR A 86 -5.68 6.97 -0.51
CA THR A 86 -4.34 7.57 -0.37
C THR A 86 -4.42 9.09 -0.46
N SER A 87 -5.19 9.63 -1.42
CA SER A 87 -5.42 11.07 -1.57
C SER A 87 -6.10 11.68 -0.34
N LYS A 88 -7.17 11.05 0.18
CA LYS A 88 -7.84 11.51 1.41
C LYS A 88 -6.90 11.49 2.62
N THR A 89 -6.04 10.48 2.71
CA THR A 89 -5.04 10.40 3.78
C THR A 89 -4.00 11.51 3.64
N ALA A 90 -3.55 11.81 2.41
CA ALA A 90 -2.66 12.94 2.14
C ALA A 90 -3.30 14.26 2.60
N ASP A 91 -4.57 14.49 2.25
CA ASP A 91 -5.31 15.68 2.70
C ASP A 91 -5.38 15.77 4.24
N ALA A 92 -5.69 14.65 4.91
CA ALA A 92 -5.76 14.59 6.37
C ALA A 92 -4.41 14.85 7.06
N TYR A 93 -3.30 14.60 6.35
CA TYR A 93 -1.95 14.87 6.85
C TYR A 93 -1.41 16.25 6.38
N GLY A 94 -2.28 17.10 5.82
CA GLY A 94 -1.90 18.43 5.37
C GLY A 94 -1.14 18.47 4.04
N LEU A 95 -1.08 17.35 3.31
CA LEU A 95 -0.48 17.27 1.98
C LEU A 95 -1.54 17.48 0.87
N SER A 96 -2.44 18.46 1.06
CA SER A 96 -3.57 18.70 0.17
C SER A 96 -3.16 19.21 -1.22
N ALA A 97 -1.99 19.85 -1.34
CA ALA A 97 -1.44 20.29 -2.61
C ALA A 97 -0.78 19.12 -3.36
N HIS A 98 -1.60 18.20 -3.92
CA HIS A 98 -1.12 17.08 -4.73
C HIS A 98 -1.96 16.87 -5.97
N GLY A 99 -1.35 16.31 -7.01
CA GLY A 99 -2.01 15.86 -8.23
C GLY A 99 -2.30 14.35 -8.22
N ILE A 100 -3.27 13.92 -9.01
CA ILE A 100 -3.61 12.50 -9.20
C ILE A 100 -3.39 12.07 -10.65
N VAL A 101 -2.65 10.97 -10.82
CA VAL A 101 -2.39 10.34 -12.11
C VAL A 101 -3.23 9.07 -12.21
N GLN A 102 -4.51 9.25 -12.53
CA GLN A 102 -5.48 8.18 -12.77
C GLN A 102 -6.49 8.61 -13.83
N ALA A 103 -6.63 7.84 -14.90
CA ALA A 103 -7.64 8.08 -15.94
C ALA A 103 -8.04 9.58 -16.10
N ASN A 104 -9.31 9.90 -15.94
CA ASN A 104 -9.85 11.28 -15.99
C ASN A 104 -10.18 11.80 -14.58
N HIS A 105 -9.32 11.53 -13.60
CA HIS A 105 -9.57 11.97 -12.23
C HIS A 105 -9.68 13.50 -12.15
N TRP A 106 -10.67 14.00 -11.39
CA TRP A 106 -10.95 15.44 -11.28
C TRP A 106 -9.76 16.24 -10.67
N ARG A 107 -8.95 15.60 -9.83
CA ARG A 107 -7.76 16.21 -9.18
C ARG A 107 -6.50 16.05 -10.03
N ARG A 108 -6.63 16.02 -11.34
CA ARG A 108 -5.49 15.97 -12.25
C ARG A 108 -4.77 17.30 -12.27
N ALA A 109 -3.58 17.37 -11.66
CA ALA A 109 -2.74 18.56 -11.60
C ALA A 109 -1.28 18.11 -11.83
N VAL A 110 -0.83 18.15 -13.09
CA VAL A 110 0.46 17.56 -13.51
C VAL A 110 1.69 18.29 -12.98
N ASP A 111 1.52 19.57 -12.64
CA ASP A 111 2.60 20.45 -12.19
C ASP A 111 2.85 20.37 -10.67
N MET A 112 1.98 19.69 -9.93
CA MET A 112 2.15 19.53 -8.49
C MET A 112 3.39 18.70 -8.18
N PRO A 113 4.23 19.12 -7.23
CA PRO A 113 5.44 18.39 -6.85
C PRO A 113 5.15 17.08 -6.15
N TYR A 114 3.93 16.89 -5.61
CA TYR A 114 3.45 15.62 -5.09
C TYR A 114 2.39 15.03 -6.03
N GLN A 115 2.62 13.81 -6.51
CA GLN A 115 1.72 13.06 -7.38
C GLN A 115 1.35 11.73 -6.75
N ILE A 116 0.06 11.41 -6.68
CA ILE A 116 -0.43 10.08 -6.33
C ILE A 116 -0.86 9.40 -7.62
N ALA A 117 -0.25 8.26 -7.93
CA ALA A 117 -0.31 7.68 -9.26
C ALA A 117 -0.77 6.22 -9.23
N SER A 118 -1.65 5.86 -10.17
CA SER A 118 -1.99 4.47 -10.44
C SER A 118 -0.92 3.83 -11.31
N ALA A 119 -0.35 2.70 -10.87
CA ALA A 119 0.62 1.93 -11.65
C ALA A 119 0.06 1.54 -13.03
N GLN A 120 -1.21 1.14 -13.10
CA GLN A 120 -1.87 0.78 -14.36
C GLN A 120 -2.00 1.99 -15.31
N THR A 121 -2.26 3.18 -14.75
CA THR A 121 -2.35 4.40 -15.56
C THR A 121 -0.99 4.80 -16.13
N ILE A 122 0.07 4.72 -15.32
CA ILE A 122 1.44 4.96 -15.79
C ILE A 122 1.81 3.96 -16.90
N ALA A 123 1.56 2.67 -16.67
CA ALA A 123 1.83 1.61 -17.65
C ALA A 123 1.09 1.85 -18.97
N LYS A 124 -0.21 2.20 -18.91
CA LYS A 124 -1.02 2.46 -20.11
C LYS A 124 -0.58 3.71 -20.88
N ARG A 125 -0.15 4.74 -20.18
CA ARG A 125 0.27 6.01 -20.79
C ARG A 125 1.74 6.00 -21.24
N GLY A 126 2.56 5.09 -20.75
CA GLY A 126 4.01 5.08 -20.99
C GLY A 126 4.72 6.33 -20.45
N TYR A 127 4.13 7.02 -19.48
CA TYR A 127 4.62 8.29 -18.96
C TYR A 127 4.69 8.29 -17.44
N TRP A 128 5.85 8.70 -16.92
CA TRP A 128 6.09 8.93 -15.50
C TRP A 128 6.09 10.42 -15.20
N PRO A 129 5.41 10.87 -14.12
CA PRO A 129 5.62 12.22 -13.61
C PRO A 129 7.08 12.40 -13.21
N ALA A 130 7.57 13.64 -13.28
CA ALA A 130 8.90 13.96 -12.80
C ALA A 130 9.02 13.64 -11.30
N ALA A 131 10.05 12.89 -10.92
CA ALA A 131 10.24 12.45 -9.54
C ALA A 131 11.71 12.42 -9.15
N ASP A 132 12.02 12.94 -7.96
CA ASP A 132 13.28 12.70 -7.25
C ASP A 132 13.16 11.49 -6.32
N VAL A 133 11.92 11.26 -5.81
CA VAL A 133 11.59 10.18 -4.90
C VAL A 133 10.32 9.49 -5.39
N VAL A 134 10.34 8.17 -5.46
CA VAL A 134 9.18 7.32 -5.76
C VAL A 134 8.90 6.41 -4.58
N ILE A 135 7.68 6.45 -4.08
CA ILE A 135 7.19 5.59 -3.01
C ILE A 135 6.26 4.57 -3.66
N ILE A 136 6.51 3.30 -3.46
CA ILE A 136 5.79 2.20 -4.09
C ILE A 136 5.04 1.42 -3.02
N ASP A 137 3.72 1.56 -3.01
CA ASP A 137 2.88 0.77 -2.11
C ASP A 137 2.72 -0.65 -2.65
N GLU A 138 2.65 -1.62 -1.74
CA GLU A 138 2.59 -3.07 -2.02
C GLU A 138 3.70 -3.53 -3.00
N ALA A 139 4.95 -3.12 -2.72
CA ALA A 139 6.10 -3.36 -3.59
C ALA A 139 6.39 -4.86 -3.86
N HIS A 140 5.81 -5.79 -3.08
CA HIS A 140 5.92 -7.23 -3.32
C HIS A 140 5.25 -7.68 -4.63
N THR A 141 4.34 -6.88 -5.20
CA THR A 141 3.63 -7.19 -6.46
C THR A 141 4.53 -7.13 -7.69
N GLN A 142 5.66 -6.44 -7.61
CA GLN A 142 6.68 -6.32 -8.65
C GLN A 142 6.11 -5.99 -10.05
N LEU A 143 5.19 -5.02 -10.11
CA LEU A 143 4.65 -4.59 -11.39
C LEU A 143 5.75 -4.02 -12.30
N LYS A 144 5.85 -4.54 -13.52
CA LYS A 144 6.90 -4.23 -14.48
C LYS A 144 7.14 -2.73 -14.62
N VAL A 145 6.09 -1.91 -14.62
CA VAL A 145 6.17 -0.46 -14.82
C VAL A 145 7.07 0.24 -13.80
N TRP A 146 6.97 -0.11 -12.51
CA TRP A 146 7.81 0.52 -11.50
C TRP A 146 9.14 -0.24 -11.30
N VAL A 147 9.20 -1.54 -11.59
CA VAL A 147 10.45 -2.29 -11.60
C VAL A 147 11.43 -1.72 -12.62
N ASP A 148 10.98 -1.55 -13.86
CA ASP A 148 11.78 -0.94 -14.93
C ASP A 148 12.22 0.48 -14.56
N PHE A 149 11.33 1.28 -13.95
CA PHE A 149 11.66 2.61 -13.49
C PHE A 149 12.73 2.60 -12.38
N ALA A 150 12.57 1.77 -11.35
CA ALA A 150 13.51 1.69 -10.23
C ALA A 150 14.92 1.28 -10.66
N GLN A 151 15.03 0.43 -11.68
CA GLN A 151 16.31 -0.03 -12.22
C GLN A 151 17.00 1.02 -13.10
N ASN A 152 16.24 1.79 -13.87
CA ASN A 152 16.77 2.68 -14.90
C ASN A 152 16.75 4.19 -14.53
N SER A 153 16.01 4.57 -13.49
CA SER A 153 15.89 5.96 -13.06
C SER A 153 16.99 6.37 -12.07
N LYS A 154 17.28 7.68 -12.02
CA LYS A 154 18.12 8.30 -10.96
C LYS A 154 17.33 8.56 -9.67
N ALA A 155 16.00 8.55 -9.70
CA ALA A 155 15.15 8.77 -8.55
C ALA A 155 15.38 7.69 -7.47
N ALA A 156 15.28 8.08 -6.21
CA ALA A 156 15.28 7.14 -5.10
C ALA A 156 13.93 6.40 -5.06
N CYS A 157 13.95 5.06 -4.96
CA CYS A 157 12.74 4.26 -4.88
C CYS A 157 12.62 3.62 -3.50
N ILE A 158 11.51 3.90 -2.80
CA ILE A 158 11.20 3.35 -1.49
C ILE A 158 9.98 2.45 -1.63
N GLY A 159 10.19 1.14 -1.48
CA GLY A 159 9.11 0.17 -1.44
C GLY A 159 8.50 0.06 -0.05
N LEU A 160 7.19 -0.09 0.02
CA LEU A 160 6.45 -0.42 1.24
C LEU A 160 5.78 -1.78 1.04
N SER A 161 5.95 -2.71 1.97
CA SER A 161 5.29 -4.01 1.90
C SER A 161 5.07 -4.59 3.30
N ALA A 162 3.98 -5.34 3.48
CA ALA A 162 3.80 -6.18 4.67
C ALA A 162 4.56 -7.51 4.54
N THR A 163 4.74 -7.99 3.32
CA THR A 163 5.26 -9.32 2.99
C THR A 163 6.33 -9.24 1.89
N PRO A 164 7.54 -8.69 2.18
CA PRO A 164 8.57 -8.46 1.17
C PRO A 164 9.36 -9.72 0.82
N PHE A 165 8.68 -10.86 0.67
CA PHE A 165 9.32 -12.17 0.49
C PHE A 165 9.24 -12.69 -0.95
N SER A 166 8.72 -11.88 -1.89
CA SER A 166 8.64 -12.27 -3.29
C SER A 166 10.04 -12.38 -3.91
N PRO A 167 10.35 -13.46 -4.67
CA PRO A 167 11.62 -13.61 -5.35
C PRO A 167 11.92 -12.42 -6.27
N GLY A 168 13.16 -11.95 -6.29
CA GLY A 168 13.60 -10.86 -7.17
C GLY A 168 13.63 -9.47 -6.51
N LEU A 169 12.95 -9.23 -5.40
CA LEU A 169 12.95 -7.93 -4.71
C LEU A 169 14.37 -7.47 -4.34
N GLY A 170 15.25 -8.37 -3.92
CA GLY A 170 16.66 -8.05 -3.60
C GLY A 170 17.49 -7.60 -4.80
N LYS A 171 17.02 -7.80 -6.05
CA LYS A 171 17.66 -7.24 -7.26
C LYS A 171 17.29 -5.77 -7.49
N ILE A 172 16.22 -5.30 -6.85
CA ILE A 172 15.67 -3.95 -6.99
C ILE A 172 16.04 -3.10 -5.78
N PHE A 173 15.81 -3.65 -4.59
CA PHE A 173 16.06 -2.98 -3.31
C PHE A 173 17.30 -3.56 -2.65
N THR A 174 18.28 -2.70 -2.39
CA THR A 174 19.58 -3.10 -1.81
C THR A 174 19.62 -2.99 -0.28
N ASN A 175 18.55 -2.49 0.34
CA ASN A 175 18.40 -2.41 1.78
C ASN A 175 16.97 -2.78 2.18
N LEU A 176 16.82 -3.59 3.23
CA LEU A 176 15.54 -3.97 3.82
C LEU A 176 15.48 -3.45 5.26
N ILE A 177 14.49 -2.60 5.52
CA ILE A 177 14.23 -2.02 6.84
C ILE A 177 13.02 -2.73 7.44
N ASN A 178 13.20 -3.43 8.54
CA ASN A 178 12.11 -3.98 9.32
C ASN A 178 11.62 -2.91 10.30
N ALA A 179 10.46 -2.31 10.02
CA ALA A 179 9.92 -1.25 10.87
C ALA A 179 9.43 -1.79 12.23
N THR A 180 8.76 -2.95 12.23
CA THR A 180 8.22 -3.62 13.40
C THR A 180 7.68 -5.00 13.01
N THR A 181 7.35 -5.82 14.01
CA THR A 181 6.72 -7.13 13.79
C THR A 181 5.25 -7.15 14.24
N MET A 182 4.48 -8.14 13.79
CA MET A 182 3.12 -8.38 14.31
C MET A 182 3.14 -8.61 15.82
N HIS A 183 4.17 -9.31 16.33
CA HIS A 183 4.37 -9.56 17.76
C HIS A 183 4.51 -8.25 18.53
N ASP A 184 5.43 -7.37 18.11
CA ASP A 184 5.69 -6.08 18.77
C ASP A 184 4.45 -5.18 18.76
N LEU A 185 3.70 -5.15 17.63
CA LEU A 185 2.45 -4.41 17.52
C LEU A 185 1.38 -4.93 18.48
N THR A 186 1.33 -6.25 18.69
CA THR A 186 0.40 -6.86 19.64
C THR A 186 0.82 -6.58 21.08
N GLN A 187 2.09 -6.71 21.41
CA GLN A 187 2.64 -6.41 22.73
C GLN A 187 2.43 -4.94 23.13
N SER A 188 2.58 -4.03 22.18
CA SER A 188 2.36 -2.59 22.40
C SER A 188 0.89 -2.16 22.37
N GLY A 189 -0.06 -3.10 22.22
CA GLY A 189 -1.49 -2.80 22.17
C GLY A 189 -1.96 -2.08 20.90
N VAL A 190 -1.12 -1.97 19.87
CA VAL A 190 -1.51 -1.42 18.55
C VAL A 190 -2.39 -2.39 17.79
N LEU A 191 -2.12 -3.68 17.94
CA LEU A 191 -2.97 -4.77 17.44
C LEU A 191 -3.54 -5.56 18.62
N VAL A 192 -4.73 -6.11 18.44
CA VAL A 192 -5.32 -7.05 19.39
C VAL A 192 -4.70 -8.44 19.20
N PRO A 193 -4.58 -9.25 20.26
CA PRO A 193 -4.19 -10.64 20.13
C PRO A 193 -5.13 -11.38 19.17
N MET A 194 -4.55 -12.10 18.23
CA MET A 194 -5.31 -12.89 17.26
C MET A 194 -5.39 -14.34 17.73
N ARG A 195 -6.62 -14.88 17.80
CA ARG A 195 -6.87 -16.31 18.01
C ARG A 195 -7.25 -16.92 16.67
N VAL A 196 -6.41 -17.78 16.14
CA VAL A 196 -6.67 -18.51 14.90
C VAL A 196 -7.34 -19.82 15.23
N LEU A 197 -8.53 -20.03 14.69
CA LEU A 197 -9.25 -21.28 14.74
C LEU A 197 -9.24 -21.90 13.35
N SER A 198 -8.97 -23.20 13.28
CA SER A 198 -9.05 -23.98 12.04
C SER A 198 -10.12 -25.03 12.22
N CYS A 199 -11.14 -24.98 11.39
CA CYS A 199 -12.15 -26.00 11.31
C CYS A 199 -11.82 -27.03 10.22
N LYS A 200 -12.82 -27.59 9.59
CA LYS A 200 -12.70 -28.54 8.48
C LYS A 200 -11.91 -27.95 7.31
N ARG A 201 -10.95 -28.68 6.79
CA ARG A 201 -10.23 -28.31 5.58
C ARG A 201 -11.03 -28.68 4.34
N VAL A 202 -11.02 -27.80 3.35
CA VAL A 202 -11.55 -28.13 2.02
C VAL A 202 -10.62 -29.14 1.37
N ASP A 203 -11.18 -30.24 0.87
CA ASP A 203 -10.40 -31.18 0.05
C ASP A 203 -10.23 -30.59 -1.35
N MET A 204 -9.02 -30.20 -1.66
CA MET A 204 -8.63 -29.64 -2.95
C MET A 204 -7.95 -30.67 -3.86
N THR A 205 -7.98 -31.96 -3.52
CA THR A 205 -7.38 -33.02 -4.32
C THR A 205 -8.03 -33.06 -5.71
N GLY A 206 -7.19 -32.97 -6.76
CA GLY A 206 -7.64 -32.92 -8.15
C GLY A 206 -8.32 -31.64 -8.60
N ALA A 207 -8.32 -30.58 -7.75
CA ALA A 207 -8.87 -29.29 -8.13
C ALA A 207 -8.01 -28.59 -9.20
N ALA A 208 -8.66 -27.90 -10.15
CA ALA A 208 -7.96 -27.20 -11.23
C ALA A 208 -7.10 -26.06 -10.70
N THR A 209 -5.87 -25.95 -11.27
CA THR A 209 -4.92 -24.89 -10.93
C THR A 209 -4.53 -24.08 -12.16
N ALA A 210 -4.21 -22.80 -11.95
CA ALA A 210 -3.66 -21.91 -12.96
C ALA A 210 -2.57 -21.04 -12.32
N GLY A 211 -1.38 -20.98 -12.94
CA GLY A 211 -0.26 -20.18 -12.42
C GLY A 211 0.26 -20.63 -11.05
N GLY A 212 -0.01 -21.87 -10.63
CA GLY A 212 0.38 -22.40 -9.31
C GLY A 212 -0.63 -22.15 -8.19
N GLU A 213 -1.75 -21.51 -8.48
CA GLU A 213 -2.88 -21.27 -7.56
C GLU A 213 -4.14 -22.00 -8.01
N TRP A 214 -5.07 -22.24 -7.10
CA TRP A 214 -6.36 -22.81 -7.43
C TRP A 214 -7.18 -21.85 -8.28
N THR A 215 -7.91 -22.35 -9.27
CA THR A 215 -8.84 -21.50 -10.04
C THR A 215 -10.03 -21.09 -9.18
N ASP A 216 -10.59 -19.90 -9.45
CA ASP A 216 -11.76 -19.39 -8.72
C ASP A 216 -12.94 -20.37 -8.77
N ALA A 217 -13.15 -21.01 -9.92
CA ALA A 217 -14.21 -22.01 -10.11
C ALA A 217 -13.99 -23.25 -9.22
N ALA A 218 -12.75 -23.78 -9.14
CA ALA A 218 -12.44 -24.90 -8.27
C ALA A 218 -12.59 -24.54 -6.78
N ALA A 219 -12.14 -23.35 -6.39
CA ALA A 219 -12.28 -22.86 -5.04
C ALA A 219 -13.75 -22.62 -4.65
N GLU A 220 -14.58 -22.13 -5.57
CA GLU A 220 -16.03 -21.99 -5.37
C GLU A 220 -16.69 -23.36 -5.20
N GLU A 221 -16.50 -24.28 -6.14
CA GLU A 221 -17.10 -25.61 -6.11
C GLU A 221 -16.80 -26.35 -4.80
N ARG A 222 -15.53 -26.39 -4.40
CA ARG A 222 -15.10 -27.07 -3.18
C ARG A 222 -15.55 -26.32 -1.91
N GLY A 223 -15.54 -24.99 -1.93
CA GLY A 223 -15.99 -24.15 -0.82
C GLY A 223 -17.49 -24.27 -0.55
N MET A 224 -18.32 -24.41 -1.59
CA MET A 224 -19.77 -24.60 -1.45
C MET A 224 -20.12 -25.84 -0.62
N GLY A 225 -19.32 -26.89 -0.69
CA GLY A 225 -19.53 -28.14 0.05
C GLY A 225 -19.40 -28.00 1.58
N ILE A 226 -18.78 -26.92 2.08
CA ILE A 226 -18.57 -26.69 3.52
C ILE A 226 -19.30 -25.48 4.11
N VAL A 227 -20.15 -24.80 3.34
CA VAL A 227 -20.82 -23.55 3.77
C VAL A 227 -21.58 -23.74 5.09
N GLY A 228 -22.36 -24.80 5.22
CA GLY A 228 -23.10 -25.10 6.46
C GLY A 228 -22.19 -25.38 7.66
N ASP A 229 -21.03 -26.00 7.43
CA ASP A 229 -20.03 -26.24 8.49
C ASP A 229 -19.42 -24.92 8.96
N VAL A 230 -19.16 -23.97 8.04
CA VAL A 230 -18.60 -22.64 8.37
C VAL A 230 -19.55 -21.86 9.29
N VAL A 231 -20.83 -21.83 9.01
CA VAL A 231 -21.85 -21.16 9.84
C VAL A 231 -21.95 -21.81 11.22
N LYS A 232 -21.96 -23.13 11.29
CA LYS A 232 -22.00 -23.87 12.54
C LYS A 232 -20.78 -23.57 13.44
N GLU A 233 -19.58 -23.55 12.84
CA GLU A 233 -18.35 -23.21 13.54
C GLU A 233 -18.37 -21.75 14.01
N TRP A 234 -18.90 -20.84 13.20
CA TRP A 234 -19.06 -19.45 13.62
C TRP A 234 -20.02 -19.29 14.80
N ILE A 235 -21.18 -19.98 14.79
CA ILE A 235 -22.13 -19.97 15.90
C ILE A 235 -21.44 -20.45 17.18
N THR A 236 -20.58 -21.46 17.07
CA THR A 236 -19.90 -22.07 18.22
C THR A 236 -18.79 -21.18 18.76
N HIS A 237 -18.03 -20.50 17.88
CA HIS A 237 -16.78 -19.82 18.24
C HIS A 237 -16.79 -18.32 18.00
N GLY A 238 -17.74 -17.78 17.24
CA GLY A 238 -17.77 -16.38 16.83
C GLY A 238 -18.23 -15.40 17.91
N GLU A 239 -18.78 -15.91 19.05
CA GLU A 239 -19.16 -15.11 20.21
C GLU A 239 -20.11 -13.95 19.85
N ASN A 240 -20.91 -14.10 18.81
CA ASN A 240 -21.81 -13.08 18.25
C ASN A 240 -21.12 -11.74 17.91
N ARG A 241 -19.84 -11.80 17.55
CA ARG A 241 -19.05 -10.61 17.18
C ARG A 241 -19.35 -10.16 15.76
N LYS A 242 -19.15 -8.88 15.49
CA LYS A 242 -19.16 -8.36 14.11
C LYS A 242 -18.14 -9.11 13.28
N THR A 243 -18.60 -9.74 12.21
CA THR A 243 -17.78 -10.67 11.42
C THR A 243 -17.71 -10.24 9.97
N ILE A 244 -16.56 -10.40 9.36
CA ILE A 244 -16.36 -10.28 7.92
C ILE A 244 -16.07 -11.68 7.39
N VAL A 245 -16.83 -12.11 6.40
CA VAL A 245 -16.68 -13.43 5.75
C VAL A 245 -16.18 -13.22 4.33
N PHE A 246 -15.12 -13.93 3.96
CA PHE A 246 -14.58 -13.91 2.62
C PHE A 246 -14.97 -15.20 1.88
N GLY A 247 -15.57 -15.06 0.70
CA GLY A 247 -15.84 -16.17 -0.21
C GLY A 247 -14.89 -16.11 -1.42
N ALA A 248 -14.68 -17.23 -2.09
CA ALA A 248 -13.85 -17.33 -3.28
C ALA A 248 -14.40 -16.50 -4.46
N THR A 249 -15.74 -16.43 -4.58
CA THR A 249 -16.43 -15.69 -5.64
C THR A 249 -17.60 -14.91 -5.06
N ILE A 250 -18.17 -13.99 -5.86
CA ILE A 250 -19.40 -13.25 -5.49
C ILE A 250 -20.54 -14.20 -5.18
N LYS A 251 -20.71 -15.26 -5.99
CA LYS A 251 -21.75 -16.27 -5.79
C LYS A 251 -21.55 -17.02 -4.48
N HIS A 252 -20.31 -17.41 -4.16
CA HIS A 252 -19.97 -18.04 -2.89
C HIS A 252 -20.27 -17.10 -1.70
N CYS A 253 -19.93 -15.81 -1.78
CA CYS A 253 -20.29 -14.84 -0.76
C CYS A 253 -21.81 -14.69 -0.57
N GLN A 254 -22.58 -14.69 -1.66
CA GLN A 254 -24.04 -14.62 -1.61
C GLN A 254 -24.67 -15.85 -0.93
N GLU A 255 -24.12 -17.05 -1.19
CA GLU A 255 -24.59 -18.27 -0.55
C GLU A 255 -24.25 -18.30 0.94
N LEU A 256 -23.03 -17.94 1.31
CA LEU A 256 -22.65 -17.74 2.71
C LEU A 256 -23.58 -16.75 3.41
N ALA A 257 -23.86 -15.59 2.80
CA ALA A 257 -24.74 -14.59 3.37
C ALA A 257 -26.15 -15.12 3.66
N LYS A 258 -26.71 -15.95 2.78
CA LYS A 258 -28.03 -16.60 3.00
C LYS A 258 -28.06 -17.53 4.22
N GLN A 259 -26.93 -18.17 4.52
CA GLN A 259 -26.82 -19.10 5.63
C GLN A 259 -26.60 -18.39 6.98
N PHE A 260 -26.11 -17.14 6.95
CA PHE A 260 -25.91 -16.30 8.14
C PHE A 260 -27.14 -15.47 8.50
N LEU A 261 -28.14 -15.35 7.61
CA LEU A 261 -29.40 -14.64 7.84
C LEU A 261 -30.47 -15.57 8.40
#